data_0dcb64f1b077dbb4e9896e240d0b6b8e
#
_entry.id   0dcb64f1b077dbb4e9896e240d0b6b8e
#
_cell.length_a   1.000
_cell.length_b   1.000
_cell.length_c   1.000
_cell.angle_alpha   90.00
_cell.angle_beta   90.00
_cell.angle_gamma   90.00
#
_symmetry.space_group_name_H-M   'P 1'
#
loop_
_entity.id
_entity.type
_entity.pdbx_description
1 polymer ?
#
loop_
_entity_poly.entity_id
_entity_poly.type
_entity_poly.pdbx_seq_one_letter_code
_entity_poly.pdbx_strand_id
1 'polypeptide(L)'
;MPLANEQIVSLQLRFDDVNLAGHVGNTAIARIIDEARMIFLGSPEPGRPEGQHAVLGVLDEQVDRLVGQQTVEFHDELWYSREPVAVTMWVTHIGTSSFSLAATISPRAGQAPVVTSEATMVLVDRGTGGAWRIDDTVRGRLARYLGDPVELRPRPSQRSRS
;
A
#
# COMPACT_ATOMS: atom_id res chain seq x y z
N MET A 1 0.32 10.29 -16.36
CA MET A 1 -1.06 10.33 -15.85
C MET A 1 -1.31 9.03 -15.10
N PRO A 2 -1.86 9.07 -13.89
CA PRO A 2 -2.30 7.84 -13.26
C PRO A 2 -3.35 7.17 -14.14
N LEU A 3 -3.32 5.84 -14.20
CA LEU A 3 -4.39 5.09 -14.82
C LEU A 3 -5.70 5.40 -14.07
N ALA A 4 -6.84 5.28 -14.73
CA ALA A 4 -8.15 5.65 -14.16
C ALA A 4 -8.49 4.92 -12.83
N ASN A 5 -7.70 3.91 -12.48
CA ASN A 5 -7.88 3.02 -11.33
C ASN A 5 -6.81 3.20 -10.23
N GLU A 6 -6.00 4.25 -10.29
CA GLU A 6 -4.93 4.52 -9.33
C GLU A 6 -5.26 5.74 -8.48
N GLN A 7 -4.84 5.72 -7.22
CA GLN A 7 -4.89 6.89 -6.35
C GLN A 7 -3.48 7.32 -5.96
N ILE A 8 -3.20 8.62 -6.08
CA ILE A 8 -1.96 9.21 -5.62
C ILE A 8 -2.17 9.80 -4.22
N VAL A 9 -1.34 9.36 -3.28
CA VAL A 9 -1.23 9.92 -1.93
C VAL A 9 0.07 10.71 -1.86
N SER A 10 -0.02 11.99 -1.50
CA SER A 10 1.15 12.84 -1.31
C SER A 10 1.57 12.85 0.16
N LEU A 11 2.81 12.49 0.44
CA LEU A 11 3.34 12.42 1.80
C LEU A 11 4.61 13.25 1.93
N GLN A 12 4.68 14.02 3.02
CA GLN A 12 5.86 14.81 3.34
C GLN A 12 6.92 13.95 4.00
N LEU A 13 8.15 13.99 3.46
CA LEU A 13 9.30 13.40 4.12
C LEU A 13 9.64 14.17 5.41
N ARG A 14 10.07 13.44 6.42
CA ARG A 14 10.57 13.98 7.68
C ARG A 14 12.09 13.96 7.68
N PHE A 15 12.70 14.85 8.46
CA PHE A 15 14.14 14.84 8.62
C PHE A 15 14.66 13.52 9.20
N ASP A 16 13.89 12.89 10.10
CA ASP A 16 14.21 11.58 10.70
C ASP A 16 14.08 10.40 9.73
N ASP A 17 13.55 10.61 8.53
CA ASP A 17 13.47 9.57 7.50
C ASP A 17 14.84 9.34 6.82
N VAL A 18 15.78 10.28 6.99
CA VAL A 18 17.10 10.25 6.35
C VAL A 18 18.07 9.40 7.18
N ASN A 19 18.74 8.46 6.54
CA ASN A 19 19.76 7.63 7.17
C ASN A 19 21.15 8.31 7.13
N LEU A 20 22.15 7.64 7.71
CA LEU A 20 23.52 8.14 7.75
C LEU A 20 24.16 8.35 6.36
N ALA A 21 23.67 7.69 5.32
CA ALA A 21 24.15 7.86 3.94
C ALA A 21 23.51 9.07 3.24
N GLY A 22 22.54 9.75 3.87
CA GLY A 22 21.91 10.96 3.35
C GLY A 22 20.65 10.72 2.51
N HIS A 23 20.22 9.48 2.32
CA HIS A 23 18.97 9.15 1.64
C HIS A 23 17.93 8.55 2.58
N VAL A 24 16.68 8.44 2.13
CA VAL A 24 15.58 7.90 2.92
C VAL A 24 15.82 6.43 3.23
N GLY A 25 15.81 6.07 4.50
CA GLY A 25 16.11 4.72 4.97
C GLY A 25 14.99 3.72 4.69
N ASN A 26 15.33 2.43 4.64
CA ASN A 26 14.38 1.35 4.34
C ASN A 26 13.20 1.30 5.31
N THR A 27 13.44 1.59 6.59
CA THR A 27 12.39 1.66 7.61
C THR A 27 11.41 2.80 7.35
N ALA A 28 11.92 3.96 6.90
CA ALA A 28 11.10 5.10 6.53
C ALA A 28 10.28 4.79 5.27
N ILE A 29 10.84 4.08 4.29
CA ILE A 29 10.10 3.61 3.11
C ILE A 29 8.92 2.72 3.53
N ALA A 30 9.13 1.77 4.44
CA ALA A 30 8.07 0.91 4.95
C ALA A 30 6.96 1.73 5.64
N ARG A 31 7.33 2.72 6.45
CA ARG A 31 6.40 3.65 7.11
C ARG A 31 5.60 4.47 6.08
N ILE A 32 6.26 4.99 5.05
CA ILE A 32 5.61 5.78 3.99
C ILE A 32 4.55 4.93 3.25
N ILE A 33 4.88 3.68 2.93
CA ILE A 33 3.93 2.74 2.31
C ILE A 33 2.75 2.47 3.26
N ASP A 34 3.01 2.25 4.53
CA ASP A 34 1.99 2.01 5.56
C ASP A 34 1.04 3.21 5.70
N GLU A 35 1.60 4.42 5.81
CA GLU A 35 0.83 5.66 5.93
C GLU A 35 -0.05 5.89 4.69
N ALA A 36 0.51 5.70 3.49
CA ALA A 36 -0.25 5.80 2.24
C ALA A 36 -1.37 4.76 2.17
N ARG A 37 -1.11 3.53 2.63
CA ARG A 37 -2.10 2.45 2.70
C ARG A 37 -3.26 2.82 3.65
N MET A 38 -2.95 3.37 4.81
CA MET A 38 -3.96 3.82 5.76
C MET A 38 -4.83 4.92 5.19
N ILE A 39 -4.25 5.87 4.46
CA ILE A 39 -4.99 6.94 3.78
C ILE A 39 -5.85 6.36 2.65
N PHE A 40 -5.31 5.47 1.83
CA PHE A 40 -6.01 4.85 0.70
C PHE A 40 -7.19 3.98 1.15
N LEU A 41 -6.98 3.12 2.13
CA LEU A 41 -8.01 2.22 2.63
C LEU A 41 -9.00 2.92 3.57
N GLY A 42 -8.61 4.03 4.17
CA GLY A 42 -9.30 4.69 5.25
C GLY A 42 -9.01 4.01 6.58
N SER A 43 -8.40 4.76 7.48
CA SER A 43 -8.30 4.39 8.89
C SER A 43 -9.37 5.13 9.67
N PRO A 44 -10.03 4.50 10.63
CA PRO A 44 -10.85 5.22 11.60
C PRO A 44 -9.91 6.09 12.45
N GLU A 45 -9.72 7.35 12.06
CA GLU A 45 -9.11 8.33 12.93
C GLU A 45 -10.15 8.76 13.97
N PRO A 46 -9.87 8.68 15.27
CA PRO A 46 -10.76 9.19 16.29
C PRO A 46 -11.09 10.65 16.02
N GLY A 47 -12.39 10.96 15.81
CA GLY A 47 -12.88 12.32 15.61
C GLY A 47 -12.85 12.85 14.17
N ARG A 48 -12.39 12.09 13.17
CA ARG A 48 -12.66 12.39 11.75
C ARG A 48 -13.86 11.57 11.27
N PRO A 49 -14.89 12.20 10.70
CA PRO A 49 -15.86 11.45 9.91
C PRO A 49 -15.06 10.74 8.81
N GLU A 50 -15.20 9.43 8.72
CA GLU A 50 -14.58 8.64 7.66
C GLU A 50 -14.89 9.31 6.32
N GLY A 51 -13.85 9.75 5.61
CA GLY A 51 -14.03 10.37 4.32
C GLY A 51 -14.78 9.38 3.44
N GLN A 52 -15.87 9.80 2.82
CA GLN A 52 -16.69 9.00 1.89
C GLN A 52 -15.89 8.38 0.74
N HIS A 53 -14.60 8.71 0.65
CA HIS A 53 -13.65 8.30 -0.38
C HIS A 53 -12.73 7.17 0.04
N ALA A 54 -12.68 6.81 1.32
CA ALA A 54 -11.86 5.70 1.77
C ALA A 54 -12.40 4.36 1.22
N VAL A 55 -11.53 3.57 0.60
CA VAL A 55 -11.93 2.32 -0.09
C VAL A 55 -12.65 1.37 0.86
N LEU A 56 -12.16 1.24 2.08
CA LEU A 56 -12.73 0.37 3.12
C LEU A 56 -13.47 1.14 4.24
N GLY A 57 -13.83 2.40 4.02
CA GLY A 57 -14.58 3.20 5.00
C GLY A 57 -15.97 2.67 5.35
N VAL A 58 -16.43 1.63 4.65
CA VAL A 58 -17.71 0.92 4.92
C VAL A 58 -17.54 -0.32 5.79
N LEU A 59 -16.29 -0.71 6.10
CA LEU A 59 -16.05 -1.84 6.97
C LEU A 59 -16.42 -1.48 8.40
N ASP A 60 -17.09 -2.43 9.07
CA ASP A 60 -17.37 -2.38 10.49
C ASP A 60 -16.05 -2.30 11.30
N GLU A 61 -16.07 -1.62 12.43
CA GLU A 61 -14.98 -1.58 13.42
C GLU A 61 -14.59 -2.97 13.94
N GLN A 62 -15.46 -3.96 13.73
CA GLN A 62 -15.20 -5.36 14.06
C GLN A 62 -14.29 -6.08 13.06
N VAL A 63 -13.92 -5.44 11.95
CA VAL A 63 -13.07 -6.04 10.92
C VAL A 63 -11.68 -5.44 10.98
N ASP A 64 -10.70 -6.28 11.36
CA ASP A 64 -9.29 -5.92 11.32
C ASP A 64 -8.72 -6.08 9.91
N ARG A 65 -7.79 -5.19 9.58
CA ARG A 65 -7.08 -5.14 8.30
C ARG A 65 -5.61 -5.43 8.58
N LEU A 66 -5.17 -6.62 8.29
CA LEU A 66 -3.82 -7.08 8.61
C LEU A 66 -2.99 -7.24 7.35
N VAL A 67 -1.70 -6.92 7.43
CA VAL A 67 -0.74 -7.23 6.37
C VAL A 67 -0.27 -8.67 6.57
N GLY A 68 -0.68 -9.56 5.67
CA GLY A 68 -0.26 -10.96 5.69
C GLY A 68 1.13 -11.16 5.05
N GLN A 69 1.42 -10.39 4.01
CA GLN A 69 2.70 -10.43 3.30
C GLN A 69 2.96 -9.07 2.66
N GLN A 70 4.23 -8.68 2.60
CA GLN A 70 4.65 -7.49 1.84
C GLN A 70 5.99 -7.75 1.19
N THR A 71 6.11 -7.37 -0.08
CA THR A 71 7.35 -7.33 -0.84
C THR A 71 7.64 -5.89 -1.20
N VAL A 72 8.89 -5.46 -1.04
CA VAL A 72 9.35 -4.12 -1.42
C VAL A 72 10.60 -4.27 -2.27
N GLU A 73 10.61 -3.62 -3.41
CA GLU A 73 11.76 -3.53 -4.29
C GLU A 73 12.25 -2.09 -4.41
N PHE A 74 13.54 -1.92 -4.28
CA PHE A 74 14.22 -0.64 -4.41
C PHE A 74 14.91 -0.58 -5.77
N HIS A 75 14.57 0.43 -6.56
CA HIS A 75 15.11 0.62 -7.92
C HIS A 75 16.17 1.71 -7.94
N ASP A 76 15.99 2.72 -7.09
CA ASP A 76 16.91 3.85 -6.93
C ASP A 76 16.80 4.42 -5.51
N GLU A 77 17.67 5.34 -5.15
CA GLU A 77 17.67 6.03 -3.87
C GLU A 77 16.62 7.14 -3.86
N LEU A 78 15.89 7.24 -2.75
CA LEU A 78 14.99 8.35 -2.49
C LEU A 78 15.71 9.39 -1.61
N TRP A 79 15.89 10.59 -2.15
CA TRP A 79 16.56 11.68 -1.45
C TRP A 79 15.57 12.57 -0.74
N TYR A 80 15.99 13.18 0.37
CA TYR A 80 15.17 14.13 1.10
C TYR A 80 14.85 15.33 0.21
N SER A 81 13.58 15.72 0.21
CA SER A 81 13.07 16.91 -0.47
C SER A 81 12.02 17.61 0.41
N ARG A 82 11.90 18.92 0.25
CA ARG A 82 10.79 19.68 0.85
C ARG A 82 9.47 19.46 0.13
N GLU A 83 9.52 18.96 -1.10
CA GLU A 83 8.32 18.57 -1.83
C GLU A 83 7.86 17.19 -1.40
N PRO A 84 6.54 16.94 -1.30
CA PRO A 84 6.02 15.65 -0.92
C PRO A 84 6.35 14.59 -1.96
N VAL A 85 6.62 13.38 -1.50
CA VAL A 85 6.70 12.20 -2.37
C VAL A 85 5.31 11.79 -2.83
N ALA A 86 5.23 11.23 -4.02
CA ALA A 86 4.00 10.68 -4.55
C ALA A 86 3.98 9.16 -4.36
N VAL A 87 3.00 8.66 -3.62
CA VAL A 87 2.74 7.24 -3.47
C VAL A 87 1.50 6.89 -4.30
N THR A 88 1.70 6.15 -5.38
CA THR A 88 0.59 5.68 -6.22
C THR A 88 0.16 4.30 -5.75
N MET A 89 -1.14 4.12 -5.50
CA MET A 89 -1.69 2.88 -4.97
C MET A 89 -2.86 2.37 -5.81
N TRP A 90 -2.95 1.05 -5.96
CA TRP A 90 -4.06 0.37 -6.63
C TRP A 90 -4.22 -1.07 -6.11
N VAL A 91 -5.34 -1.69 -6.44
CA VAL A 91 -5.64 -3.08 -6.10
C VAL A 91 -5.18 -3.98 -7.26
N THR A 92 -4.47 -5.07 -6.99
CA THR A 92 -4.01 -6.01 -8.01
C THR A 92 -4.78 -7.33 -8.02
N HIS A 93 -5.38 -7.69 -6.89
CA HIS A 93 -6.16 -8.91 -6.76
C HIS A 93 -7.22 -8.78 -5.65
N ILE A 94 -8.38 -9.42 -5.84
CA ILE A 94 -9.45 -9.49 -4.84
C ILE A 94 -9.83 -10.96 -4.65
N GLY A 95 -9.46 -11.52 -3.51
CA GLY A 95 -9.77 -12.88 -3.11
C GLY A 95 -11.09 -13.01 -2.34
N THR A 96 -11.22 -14.05 -1.52
CA THR A 96 -12.41 -14.31 -0.69
C THR A 96 -12.40 -13.51 0.61
N SER A 97 -11.26 -13.48 1.33
CA SER A 97 -11.06 -12.77 2.60
C SER A 97 -9.76 -11.95 2.62
N SER A 98 -9.13 -11.81 1.47
CA SER A 98 -7.90 -11.06 1.27
C SER A 98 -7.91 -10.35 -0.07
N PHE A 99 -7.09 -9.32 -0.20
CA PHE A 99 -6.86 -8.60 -1.45
C PHE A 99 -5.41 -8.13 -1.49
N SER A 100 -4.88 -7.91 -2.70
CA SER A 100 -3.53 -7.41 -2.88
C SER A 100 -3.54 -5.95 -3.27
N LEU A 101 -2.61 -5.19 -2.69
CA LEU A 101 -2.36 -3.78 -2.97
C LEU A 101 -0.97 -3.61 -3.55
N ALA A 102 -0.88 -2.93 -4.67
CA ALA A 102 0.37 -2.41 -5.17
C ALA A 102 0.59 -0.97 -4.70
N ALA A 103 1.84 -0.60 -4.56
CA ALA A 103 2.27 0.76 -4.29
C ALA A 103 3.58 1.06 -5.03
N THR A 104 3.69 2.26 -5.57
CA THR A 104 4.97 2.81 -6.04
C THR A 104 5.26 4.12 -5.34
N ILE A 105 6.52 4.39 -5.04
CA ILE A 105 6.95 5.68 -4.52
C ILE A 105 7.79 6.37 -5.59
N SER A 106 7.37 7.57 -5.97
CA SER A 106 8.12 8.47 -6.85
C SER A 106 8.57 9.71 -6.06
N PRO A 107 9.75 10.27 -6.35
CA PRO A 107 10.21 11.49 -5.67
C PRO A 107 9.21 12.65 -5.79
N ARG A 108 8.48 12.69 -6.90
CA ARG A 108 7.37 13.62 -7.18
C ARG A 108 6.34 12.97 -8.10
N ALA A 109 5.13 13.50 -8.10
CA ALA A 109 4.11 13.09 -9.05
C ALA A 109 4.62 13.24 -10.50
N GLY A 110 4.40 12.21 -11.33
CA GLY A 110 4.82 12.18 -12.73
C GLY A 110 6.27 11.77 -12.97
N GLN A 111 7.08 11.56 -11.95
CA GLN A 111 8.41 10.99 -12.07
C GLN A 111 8.40 9.46 -12.01
N ALA A 112 9.46 8.84 -12.52
CA ALA A 112 9.63 7.39 -12.44
C ALA A 112 9.68 6.93 -10.96
N PRO A 113 9.06 5.79 -10.63
CA PRO A 113 9.11 5.26 -9.28
C PRO A 113 10.50 4.74 -8.93
N VAL A 114 10.94 5.02 -7.71
CA VAL A 114 12.19 4.52 -7.12
C VAL A 114 11.96 3.32 -6.21
N VAL A 115 10.71 3.08 -5.80
CA VAL A 115 10.30 1.93 -4.99
C VAL A 115 9.02 1.36 -5.58
N THR A 116 8.93 0.04 -5.58
CA THR A 116 7.72 -0.72 -5.91
C THR A 116 7.41 -1.70 -4.79
N SER A 117 6.16 -1.84 -4.43
CA SER A 117 5.72 -2.76 -3.39
C SER A 117 4.41 -3.43 -3.77
N GLU A 118 4.25 -4.67 -3.31
CA GLU A 118 2.96 -5.36 -3.29
C GLU A 118 2.74 -5.97 -1.92
N ALA A 119 1.53 -5.82 -1.38
CA ALA A 119 1.14 -6.38 -0.09
C ALA A 119 -0.17 -7.14 -0.20
N THR A 120 -0.26 -8.28 0.47
CA THR A 120 -1.52 -9.01 0.69
C THR A 120 -2.13 -8.54 2.00
N MET A 121 -3.32 -7.98 1.91
CA MET A 121 -4.14 -7.57 3.03
C MET A 121 -5.12 -8.68 3.38
N VAL A 122 -5.22 -9.03 4.66
CA VAL A 122 -6.15 -10.04 5.17
C VAL A 122 -7.19 -9.37 6.06
N LEU A 123 -8.46 -9.66 5.81
CA LEU A 123 -9.55 -9.17 6.64
C LEU A 123 -9.92 -10.25 7.67
N VAL A 124 -9.98 -9.84 8.92
CA VAL A 124 -10.20 -10.72 10.08
C VAL A 124 -11.35 -10.18 10.92
N ASP A 125 -12.29 -11.05 11.24
CA ASP A 125 -13.35 -10.73 12.21
C ASP A 125 -12.73 -10.68 13.62
N ARG A 126 -12.80 -9.53 14.26
CA ARG A 126 -12.21 -9.28 15.58
C ARG A 126 -12.87 -10.11 16.67
N GLY A 127 -14.16 -10.39 16.55
CA GLY A 127 -14.92 -11.14 17.54
C GLY A 127 -14.59 -12.62 17.54
N THR A 128 -14.36 -13.21 16.36
CA THR A 128 -14.09 -14.64 16.19
C THR A 128 -12.60 -14.95 15.97
N GLY A 129 -11.80 -13.97 15.54
CA GLY A 129 -10.42 -14.16 15.10
C GLY A 129 -10.31 -14.89 13.75
N GLY A 130 -11.42 -15.18 13.09
CA GLY A 130 -11.48 -15.88 11.82
C GLY A 130 -11.43 -14.93 10.61
N ALA A 131 -11.25 -15.51 9.43
CA ALA A 131 -11.25 -14.75 8.18
C ALA A 131 -12.61 -14.09 7.95
N TRP A 132 -12.61 -12.79 7.66
CA TRP A 132 -13.81 -12.07 7.27
C TRP A 132 -14.00 -12.11 5.76
N ARG A 133 -15.15 -12.59 5.31
CA ARG A 133 -15.44 -12.73 3.88
C ARG A 133 -15.76 -11.37 3.29
N ILE A 134 -15.06 -11.00 2.20
CA ILE A 134 -15.29 -9.78 1.44
C ILE A 134 -16.70 -9.85 0.81
N ASP A 135 -17.57 -8.97 1.27
CA ASP A 135 -18.93 -8.84 0.72
C ASP A 135 -18.95 -8.09 -0.62
N ASP A 136 -20.10 -8.03 -1.26
CA ASP A 136 -20.27 -7.41 -2.57
C ASP A 136 -20.02 -5.89 -2.53
N THR A 137 -20.33 -5.23 -1.42
CA THR A 137 -20.12 -3.79 -1.25
C THR A 137 -18.63 -3.45 -1.21
N VAL A 138 -17.87 -4.17 -0.39
CA VAL A 138 -16.41 -4.00 -0.26
C VAL A 138 -15.73 -4.41 -1.57
N ARG A 139 -16.16 -5.52 -2.18
CA ARG A 139 -15.65 -5.98 -3.47
C ARG A 139 -15.85 -4.94 -4.56
N GLY A 140 -17.03 -4.34 -4.64
CA GLY A 140 -17.33 -3.27 -5.61
C GLY A 140 -16.46 -2.02 -5.41
N ARG A 141 -16.12 -1.67 -4.17
CA ARG A 141 -15.22 -0.56 -3.88
C ARG A 141 -13.78 -0.85 -4.26
N LEU A 142 -13.27 -2.04 -3.91
CA LEU A 142 -11.92 -2.48 -4.30
C LEU A 142 -11.79 -2.56 -5.83
N ALA A 143 -12.81 -3.05 -6.52
CA ALA A 143 -12.82 -3.22 -7.98
C ALA A 143 -12.65 -1.90 -8.74
N ARG A 144 -13.01 -0.76 -8.15
CA ARG A 144 -12.79 0.57 -8.76
C ARG A 144 -11.30 0.91 -8.94
N TYR A 145 -10.45 0.28 -8.14
CA TYR A 145 -9.01 0.49 -8.13
C TYR A 145 -8.24 -0.72 -8.67
N LEU A 146 -8.93 -1.66 -9.32
CA LEU A 146 -8.30 -2.85 -9.85
C LEU A 146 -7.45 -2.49 -11.07
N GLY A 147 -6.17 -2.79 -11.01
CA GLY A 147 -5.17 -2.58 -12.04
C GLY A 147 -4.29 -3.82 -12.24
N ASP A 148 -3.29 -3.68 -13.09
CA ASP A 148 -2.38 -4.76 -13.40
C ASP A 148 -1.50 -5.15 -12.19
N PRO A 149 -1.12 -6.43 -12.05
CA PRO A 149 -0.13 -6.86 -11.06
C PRO A 149 1.20 -6.14 -11.24
N VAL A 150 1.92 -5.98 -10.13
CA VAL A 150 3.27 -5.42 -10.17
C VAL A 150 4.25 -6.47 -10.67
N GLU A 151 5.12 -6.10 -11.60
CA GLU A 151 6.24 -6.93 -12.00
C GLU A 151 7.34 -6.88 -10.92
N LEU A 152 7.34 -7.88 -10.03
CA LEU A 152 8.39 -8.07 -9.03
C LEU A 152 9.45 -9.02 -9.55
N ARG A 153 10.71 -8.82 -9.11
CA ARG A 153 11.81 -9.70 -9.46
C ARG A 153 11.54 -11.12 -8.98
N PRO A 154 11.75 -12.15 -9.83
CA PRO A 154 11.59 -13.52 -9.40
C PRO A 154 12.61 -13.85 -8.30
N ARG A 155 12.20 -14.67 -7.34
CA ARG A 155 13.14 -15.20 -6.34
C ARG A 155 14.24 -15.95 -7.05
N PRO A 156 15.52 -15.80 -6.63
CA PRO A 156 16.60 -16.64 -7.17
C PRO A 156 16.20 -18.11 -6.99
N SER A 157 16.17 -18.87 -8.09
CA SER A 157 15.97 -20.32 -7.99
C SER A 157 17.12 -20.90 -7.17
N GLN A 158 16.81 -21.72 -6.17
CA GLN A 158 17.84 -22.53 -5.52
C GLN A 158 18.45 -23.42 -6.62
N ARG A 159 19.69 -23.13 -6.98
CA ARG A 159 20.46 -24.04 -7.84
C ARG A 159 20.51 -25.37 -7.08
N SER A 160 19.93 -26.42 -7.64
CA SER A 160 20.13 -27.78 -7.17
C SER A 160 21.63 -28.01 -7.08
N ARG A 161 22.15 -28.21 -5.87
CA ARG A 161 23.51 -28.68 -5.67
C ARG A 161 23.56 -30.09 -6.22
N SER A 162 24.15 -30.24 -7.42
CA SER A 162 24.60 -31.53 -7.97
C SER A 162 25.79 -32.00 -7.17
#